data_3e974a89c7b57383ec3e55d015b660c8
#
_entry.id   3e974a89c7b57383ec3e55d015b660c8
#
_cell.length_a   1.000
_cell.length_b   1.000
_cell.length_c   1.000
_cell.angle_alpha   90.00
_cell.angle_beta   90.00
_cell.angle_gamma   90.00
#
_symmetry.space_group_name_H-M   'P 1'
#
loop_
_entity.id
_entity.type
_entity.pdbx_description
1 polymer ?
#
loop_
_entity_poly.entity_id
_entity_poly.type
_entity_poly.pdbx_seq_one_letter_code
_entity_poly.pdbx_strand_id
1 'polypeptide(L)'
;MLKKLLPAFGVLVAAAALVTSAPAQEIKLTLADQNSATAWGPVHALQPWVKQIEEATKGRVKIEIFPSQTLVKGPDMWRQVRAGVVDIGWCFHGYWADQTPLADVISLPFLPTKSAEQASAVLWQLYQKYPAIQKEFSDVVPLLLYTTSPYFILTSKKQVKMLEDMKGLKIRIPGGPPTEMIKALGAVPAPVPMPDMYQALDKGVVDGMGVPWEAIQGFRLYEVAKYYTMVSTVTPYFSLCTNKQKWASLPKDVQDAIMGVSGEKGAKFWGKNFFDTAEADALAKIKAGNHPMERYEMPAEEVARWQKTAGEPIWEEWVKKMEAKGHKEAREILNTTLDLLKKTP
;
A
#
# COMPACT_ATOMS: atom_id res chain seq x y z
N MET A 1 -15.77 52.60 82.82
CA MET A 1 -14.96 51.43 82.49
C MET A 1 -15.40 50.98 81.07
N LEU A 2 -14.65 51.42 80.04
CA LEU A 2 -14.89 51.13 78.61
C LEU A 2 -14.12 49.85 78.24
N LYS A 3 -14.84 48.78 77.82
CA LYS A 3 -14.20 47.64 77.15
C LYS A 3 -14.18 47.86 75.65
N LYS A 4 -12.96 47.89 75.08
CA LYS A 4 -12.70 47.98 73.64
C LYS A 4 -12.89 46.58 72.99
N LEU A 5 -13.78 46.45 72.05
CA LEU A 5 -13.87 45.32 71.12
C LEU A 5 -12.91 45.54 69.94
N LEU A 6 -12.02 44.59 69.69
CA LEU A 6 -11.23 44.51 68.47
C LEU A 6 -12.00 43.65 67.44
N PRO A 7 -12.02 43.99 66.16
CA PRO A 7 -12.56 43.11 65.14
C PRO A 7 -11.47 42.15 64.67
N ALA A 8 -11.77 40.85 64.63
CA ALA A 8 -10.92 39.81 63.99
C ALA A 8 -11.04 39.87 62.50
N PHE A 9 -9.98 40.18 61.81
CA PHE A 9 -9.85 40.08 60.34
C PHE A 9 -9.56 38.62 59.99
N GLY A 10 -10.55 37.91 59.41
CA GLY A 10 -10.37 36.58 58.86
C GLY A 10 -9.68 36.65 57.47
N VAL A 11 -8.46 36.17 57.37
CA VAL A 11 -7.75 36.02 56.07
C VAL A 11 -8.24 34.74 55.41
N LEU A 12 -9.01 34.90 54.33
CA LEU A 12 -9.43 33.80 53.47
C LEU A 12 -8.26 33.45 52.52
N VAL A 13 -7.50 32.39 52.82
CA VAL A 13 -6.47 31.87 51.88
C VAL A 13 -7.19 31.04 50.84
N ALA A 14 -7.35 31.58 49.64
CA ALA A 14 -7.80 30.83 48.47
C ALA A 14 -6.67 29.89 47.99
N ALA A 15 -6.78 28.61 48.32
CA ALA A 15 -5.91 27.57 47.78
C ALA A 15 -6.26 27.40 46.30
N ALA A 16 -5.49 28.00 45.38
CA ALA A 16 -5.51 27.70 43.97
C ALA A 16 -4.96 26.26 43.80
N ALA A 17 -5.86 25.30 43.60
CA ALA A 17 -5.47 23.95 43.21
C ALA A 17 -4.83 24.00 41.80
N LEU A 18 -3.51 23.96 41.76
CA LEU A 18 -2.78 23.65 40.54
C LEU A 18 -3.16 22.23 40.12
N VAL A 19 -4.09 22.13 39.17
CA VAL A 19 -4.36 20.87 38.43
C VAL A 19 -3.12 20.58 37.60
N THR A 20 -2.14 19.90 38.19
CA THR A 20 -1.05 19.30 37.43
C THR A 20 -1.69 18.20 36.61
N SER A 21 -1.93 18.45 35.33
CA SER A 21 -2.29 17.38 34.39
C SER A 21 -1.17 16.34 34.45
N ALA A 22 -1.48 15.13 34.94
CA ALA A 22 -0.56 14.01 34.85
C ALA A 22 -0.08 13.88 33.41
N PRO A 23 1.22 13.65 33.17
CA PRO A 23 1.71 13.43 31.81
C PRO A 23 0.89 12.28 31.21
N ALA A 24 0.27 12.53 30.05
CA ALA A 24 -0.49 11.51 29.37
C ALA A 24 0.42 10.30 29.10
N GLN A 25 0.01 9.12 29.52
CA GLN A 25 0.79 7.90 29.38
C GLN A 25 1.21 7.69 27.92
N GLU A 26 2.51 7.49 27.68
CA GLU A 26 3.06 7.19 26.38
C GLU A 26 2.51 5.86 25.86
N ILE A 27 2.01 5.85 24.64
CA ILE A 27 1.49 4.69 23.93
C ILE A 27 2.54 4.22 22.94
N LYS A 28 3.06 3.03 23.14
CA LYS A 28 4.02 2.41 22.20
C LYS A 28 3.27 1.46 21.26
N LEU A 29 3.53 1.61 19.95
CA LEU A 29 3.04 0.75 18.90
C LEU A 29 4.22 0.18 18.13
N THR A 30 4.11 -1.07 17.72
CA THR A 30 5.06 -1.74 16.83
C THR A 30 4.54 -1.71 15.40
N LEU A 31 5.43 -1.44 14.43
CA LEU A 31 5.11 -1.49 13.00
C LEU A 31 6.10 -2.38 12.27
N ALA A 32 5.62 -3.45 11.61
CA ALA A 32 6.45 -4.32 10.79
C ALA A 32 6.36 -3.96 9.30
N ASP A 33 7.51 -3.90 8.65
CA ASP A 33 7.68 -3.61 7.22
C ASP A 33 8.62 -4.63 6.57
N GLN A 34 8.31 -5.04 5.35
CA GLN A 34 9.20 -5.92 4.58
C GLN A 34 10.35 -5.18 3.89
N ASN A 35 10.23 -3.87 3.71
CA ASN A 35 11.18 -3.05 2.99
C ASN A 35 12.38 -2.66 3.88
N SER A 36 13.52 -2.38 3.26
CA SER A 36 14.67 -1.80 3.96
C SER A 36 14.33 -0.40 4.48
N ALA A 37 14.79 -0.06 5.69
CA ALA A 37 14.58 1.27 6.28
C ALA A 37 15.11 2.43 5.41
N THR A 38 16.08 2.15 4.53
CA THR A 38 16.70 3.11 3.62
C THR A 38 16.15 3.07 2.19
N ALA A 39 15.16 2.21 1.92
CA ALA A 39 14.48 2.19 0.63
C ALA A 39 13.63 3.47 0.44
N TRP A 40 13.34 3.80 -0.81
CA TRP A 40 12.62 5.03 -1.16
C TRP A 40 11.30 5.18 -0.39
N GLY A 41 10.42 4.19 -0.45
CA GLY A 41 9.11 4.23 0.18
C GLY A 41 9.15 4.46 1.69
N PRO A 42 9.92 3.66 2.48
CA PRO A 42 10.10 3.92 3.91
C PRO A 42 10.63 5.32 4.23
N VAL A 43 11.58 5.84 3.47
CA VAL A 43 12.16 7.18 3.72
C VAL A 43 11.18 8.30 3.37
N HIS A 44 10.40 8.16 2.29
CA HIS A 44 9.57 9.26 1.77
C HIS A 44 8.09 9.17 2.16
N ALA A 45 7.62 8.01 2.64
CA ALA A 45 6.24 7.84 3.07
C ALA A 45 6.11 7.30 4.50
N LEU A 46 6.72 6.15 4.83
CA LEU A 46 6.51 5.50 6.13
C LEU A 46 7.03 6.36 7.30
N GLN A 47 8.30 6.74 7.28
CA GLN A 47 8.91 7.54 8.36
C GLN A 47 8.23 8.91 8.51
N PRO A 48 7.96 9.68 7.42
CA PRO A 48 7.18 10.90 7.51
C PRO A 48 5.77 10.72 8.06
N TRP A 49 5.06 9.64 7.68
CA TRP A 49 3.73 9.35 8.22
C TRP A 49 3.77 9.03 9.72
N VAL A 50 4.74 8.24 10.17
CA VAL A 50 4.97 7.97 11.60
C VAL A 50 5.21 9.28 12.36
N LYS A 51 6.03 10.19 11.81
CA LYS A 51 6.26 11.51 12.39
C LYS A 51 4.99 12.35 12.44
N GLN A 52 4.15 12.33 11.40
CA GLN A 52 2.85 13.01 11.41
C GLN A 52 1.93 12.48 12.52
N ILE A 53 1.91 11.16 12.78
CA ILE A 53 1.15 10.58 13.91
C ILE A 53 1.69 11.07 15.23
N GLU A 54 3.01 11.07 15.42
CA GLU A 54 3.63 11.56 16.63
C GLU A 54 3.27 13.03 16.90
N GLU A 55 3.34 13.88 15.88
CA GLU A 55 2.97 15.30 15.97
C GLU A 55 1.46 15.48 16.24
N ALA A 56 0.59 14.75 15.52
CA ALA A 56 -0.86 14.84 15.68
C ALA A 56 -1.33 14.38 17.05
N THR A 57 -0.62 13.42 17.66
CA THR A 57 -0.90 12.92 19.02
C THR A 57 -0.14 13.68 20.11
N LYS A 58 0.56 14.78 19.76
CA LYS A 58 1.39 15.60 20.68
C LYS A 58 2.42 14.76 21.44
N GLY A 59 3.03 13.80 20.73
CA GLY A 59 4.06 12.92 21.27
C GLY A 59 3.54 11.77 22.13
N ARG A 60 2.22 11.61 22.31
CA ARG A 60 1.64 10.50 23.10
C ARG A 60 1.80 9.14 22.45
N VAL A 61 1.84 9.07 21.11
CA VAL A 61 2.06 7.83 20.39
C VAL A 61 3.49 7.80 19.85
N LYS A 62 4.17 6.69 20.10
CA LYS A 62 5.48 6.36 19.54
C LYS A 62 5.35 5.06 18.76
N ILE A 63 5.83 5.07 17.52
CA ILE A 63 5.79 3.89 16.65
C ILE A 63 7.21 3.41 16.40
N GLU A 64 7.50 2.20 16.86
CA GLU A 64 8.77 1.51 16.58
C GLU A 64 8.65 0.73 15.29
N ILE A 65 9.49 1.05 14.29
CA ILE A 65 9.49 0.40 12.97
C ILE A 65 10.47 -0.77 12.96
N PHE A 66 10.00 -1.94 12.56
CA PHE A 66 10.78 -3.17 12.34
C PHE A 66 10.88 -3.43 10.83
N PRO A 67 11.95 -2.92 10.17
CA PRO A 67 12.14 -3.03 8.73
C PRO A 67 12.70 -4.39 8.30
N SER A 68 12.81 -4.61 6.99
CA SER A 68 13.51 -5.77 6.39
C SER A 68 13.04 -7.13 6.89
N GLN A 69 11.75 -7.25 7.22
CA GLN A 69 11.17 -8.49 7.75
C GLN A 69 11.77 -8.96 9.09
N THR A 70 12.38 -8.07 9.86
CA THR A 70 13.05 -8.42 11.13
C THR A 70 12.08 -8.93 12.19
N LEU A 71 10.81 -8.49 12.16
CA LEU A 71 9.77 -8.96 13.08
C LEU A 71 8.80 -9.94 12.41
N VAL A 72 8.32 -9.62 11.19
CA VAL A 72 7.31 -10.40 10.47
C VAL A 72 7.68 -10.46 8.99
N LYS A 73 7.61 -11.66 8.40
CA LYS A 73 7.76 -11.83 6.94
C LYS A 73 6.55 -11.26 6.19
N GLY A 74 6.78 -10.68 5.00
CA GLY A 74 5.75 -10.07 4.18
C GLY A 74 4.50 -10.95 3.97
N PRO A 75 4.64 -12.22 3.53
CA PRO A 75 3.49 -13.13 3.35
C PRO A 75 2.73 -13.48 4.63
N ASP A 76 3.33 -13.31 5.81
CA ASP A 76 2.70 -13.59 7.09
C ASP A 76 2.04 -12.35 7.74
N MET A 77 2.27 -11.16 7.20
CA MET A 77 1.96 -9.88 7.83
C MET A 77 0.50 -9.77 8.29
N TRP A 78 -0.45 -10.03 7.41
CA TRP A 78 -1.88 -9.96 7.74
C TRP A 78 -2.26 -10.85 8.93
N ARG A 79 -1.79 -12.09 8.92
CA ARG A 79 -2.04 -13.07 9.98
C ARG A 79 -1.46 -12.62 11.32
N GLN A 80 -0.26 -12.03 11.30
CA GLN A 80 0.44 -11.60 12.51
C GLN A 80 -0.17 -10.32 13.10
N VAL A 81 -0.66 -9.40 12.26
CA VAL A 81 -1.45 -8.24 12.72
C VAL A 81 -2.76 -8.70 13.38
N ARG A 82 -3.49 -9.63 12.74
CA ARG A 82 -4.72 -10.22 13.33
C ARG A 82 -4.46 -10.83 14.68
N ALA A 83 -3.38 -11.57 14.81
CA ALA A 83 -3.00 -12.26 16.05
C ALA A 83 -2.46 -11.32 17.14
N GLY A 84 -2.20 -10.04 16.83
CA GLY A 84 -1.64 -9.08 17.78
C GLY A 84 -0.14 -9.27 18.06
N VAL A 85 0.57 -10.00 17.20
CA VAL A 85 2.05 -10.15 17.30
C VAL A 85 2.74 -8.83 16.96
N VAL A 86 2.14 -8.04 16.08
CA VAL A 86 2.53 -6.69 15.73
C VAL A 86 1.30 -5.80 15.71
N ASP A 87 1.43 -4.54 16.18
CA ASP A 87 0.30 -3.63 16.28
C ASP A 87 -0.12 -3.10 14.91
N ILE A 88 0.84 -2.75 14.04
CA ILE A 88 0.62 -2.21 12.69
C ILE A 88 1.44 -3.00 11.69
N GLY A 89 0.84 -3.38 10.57
CA GLY A 89 1.51 -4.09 9.49
C GLY A 89 1.48 -3.31 8.18
N TRP A 90 2.60 -3.33 7.47
CA TRP A 90 2.67 -2.97 6.06
C TRP A 90 2.23 -4.18 5.24
N CYS A 91 0.99 -4.16 4.78
CA CYS A 91 0.31 -5.32 4.20
C CYS A 91 0.22 -5.22 2.68
N PHE A 92 0.89 -6.10 1.95
CA PHE A 92 0.76 -6.23 0.50
C PHE A 92 -0.32 -7.25 0.15
N HIS A 93 -1.48 -6.80 -0.34
CA HIS A 93 -2.63 -7.66 -0.60
C HIS A 93 -2.42 -8.67 -1.73
N GLY A 94 -1.49 -8.41 -2.63
CA GLY A 94 -1.07 -9.37 -3.65
C GLY A 94 -0.51 -10.71 -3.13
N TYR A 95 -0.25 -10.83 -1.82
CA TYR A 95 0.08 -12.12 -1.20
C TYR A 95 -1.17 -12.93 -0.81
N TRP A 96 -2.35 -12.31 -0.71
CA TRP A 96 -3.58 -12.90 -0.16
C TRP A 96 -4.82 -12.60 -1.01
N ALA A 97 -4.74 -12.81 -2.31
CA ALA A 97 -5.77 -12.44 -3.29
C ALA A 97 -7.20 -12.91 -2.96
N ASP A 98 -7.36 -14.01 -2.21
CA ASP A 98 -8.69 -14.51 -1.84
C ASP A 98 -9.27 -13.88 -0.56
N GLN A 99 -8.50 -13.05 0.16
CA GLN A 99 -8.96 -12.44 1.42
C GLN A 99 -9.74 -11.15 1.21
N THR A 100 -9.37 -10.37 0.20
CA THR A 100 -9.97 -9.07 -0.10
C THR A 100 -10.33 -8.96 -1.59
N PRO A 101 -11.13 -9.93 -2.12
CA PRO A 101 -11.35 -10.07 -3.56
C PRO A 101 -12.19 -8.95 -4.18
N LEU A 102 -13.02 -8.22 -3.42
CA LEU A 102 -13.74 -7.03 -3.92
C LEU A 102 -12.83 -5.82 -4.02
N ALA A 103 -11.95 -5.63 -3.02
CA ALA A 103 -10.95 -4.55 -3.05
C ALA A 103 -9.95 -4.76 -4.21
N ASP A 104 -9.74 -5.99 -4.67
CA ASP A 104 -8.92 -6.33 -5.86
C ASP A 104 -9.45 -5.71 -7.17
N VAL A 105 -10.64 -5.10 -7.19
CA VAL A 105 -11.14 -4.33 -8.34
C VAL A 105 -10.13 -3.28 -8.81
N ILE A 106 -9.38 -2.67 -7.90
CA ILE A 106 -8.37 -1.66 -8.24
C ILE A 106 -7.13 -2.27 -8.91
N SER A 107 -6.92 -3.58 -8.75
CA SER A 107 -5.82 -4.34 -9.37
C SER A 107 -6.21 -4.98 -10.71
N LEU A 108 -7.40 -4.71 -11.22
CA LEU A 108 -7.82 -5.17 -12.55
C LEU A 108 -6.88 -4.61 -13.61
N PRO A 109 -6.50 -5.41 -14.63
CA PRO A 109 -5.53 -4.99 -15.62
C PRO A 109 -6.04 -3.85 -16.50
N PHE A 110 -5.13 -2.96 -16.89
CA PHE A 110 -5.39 -1.86 -17.83
C PHE A 110 -6.51 -0.91 -17.42
N LEU A 111 -6.79 -0.77 -16.12
CA LEU A 111 -7.63 0.32 -15.65
C LEU A 111 -7.03 1.68 -16.07
N PRO A 112 -7.85 2.70 -16.33
CA PRO A 112 -7.38 4.01 -16.76
C PRO A 112 -6.75 4.81 -15.61
N THR A 113 -5.80 4.19 -14.91
CA THR A 113 -5.08 4.76 -13.77
C THR A 113 -3.96 5.67 -14.27
N LYS A 114 -3.90 6.88 -13.74
CA LYS A 114 -2.88 7.89 -14.11
C LYS A 114 -1.69 7.90 -13.13
N SER A 115 -1.96 7.65 -11.84
CA SER A 115 -0.95 7.71 -10.78
C SER A 115 -1.36 6.85 -9.58
N ALA A 116 -0.39 6.54 -8.72
CA ALA A 116 -0.66 5.90 -7.44
C ALA A 116 -1.46 6.81 -6.51
N GLU A 117 -1.23 8.12 -6.51
CA GLU A 117 -2.01 9.09 -5.74
C GLU A 117 -3.50 9.01 -6.08
N GLN A 118 -3.83 9.03 -7.39
CA GLN A 118 -5.20 8.93 -7.89
C GLN A 118 -5.85 7.61 -7.48
N ALA A 119 -5.22 6.48 -7.82
CA ALA A 119 -5.78 5.16 -7.58
C ALA A 119 -5.92 4.85 -6.09
N SER A 120 -5.02 5.37 -5.24
CA SER A 120 -5.13 5.27 -3.78
C SER A 120 -6.34 6.03 -3.24
N ALA A 121 -6.62 7.24 -3.75
CA ALA A 121 -7.82 7.97 -3.38
C ALA A 121 -9.09 7.21 -3.77
N VAL A 122 -9.12 6.67 -5.00
CA VAL A 122 -10.25 5.87 -5.51
C VAL A 122 -10.47 4.62 -4.66
N LEU A 123 -9.41 3.88 -4.33
CA LEU A 123 -9.53 2.69 -3.48
C LEU A 123 -10.08 3.01 -2.09
N TRP A 124 -9.64 4.11 -1.47
CA TRP A 124 -10.17 4.53 -0.19
C TRP A 124 -11.64 4.95 -0.28
N GLN A 125 -12.05 5.65 -1.33
CA GLN A 125 -13.45 6.01 -1.57
C GLN A 125 -14.33 4.77 -1.78
N LEU A 126 -13.85 3.75 -2.50
CA LEU A 126 -14.54 2.47 -2.63
C LEU A 126 -14.70 1.77 -1.27
N TYR A 127 -13.65 1.74 -0.46
CA TYR A 127 -13.71 1.21 0.91
C TYR A 127 -14.76 1.96 1.75
N GLN A 128 -14.83 3.29 1.67
CA GLN A 128 -15.82 4.06 2.41
C GLN A 128 -17.25 3.83 1.90
N LYS A 129 -17.43 3.68 0.59
CA LYS A 129 -18.74 3.58 -0.04
C LYS A 129 -19.38 2.20 0.13
N TYR A 130 -18.59 1.12 0.05
CA TYR A 130 -19.10 -0.24 -0.02
C TYR A 130 -18.90 -1.03 1.29
N PRO A 131 -19.98 -1.30 2.06
CA PRO A 131 -19.89 -2.14 3.27
C PRO A 131 -19.32 -3.54 3.01
N ALA A 132 -19.53 -4.09 1.80
CA ALA A 132 -18.96 -5.38 1.42
C ALA A 132 -17.42 -5.34 1.36
N ILE A 133 -16.83 -4.26 0.84
CA ILE A 133 -15.37 -4.05 0.88
C ILE A 133 -14.90 -3.86 2.33
N GLN A 134 -15.63 -3.07 3.16
CA GLN A 134 -15.29 -2.91 4.58
C GLN A 134 -15.27 -4.25 5.32
N LYS A 135 -16.20 -5.15 4.99
CA LYS A 135 -16.29 -6.48 5.60
C LYS A 135 -15.05 -7.33 5.34
N GLU A 136 -14.39 -7.16 4.20
CA GLU A 136 -13.14 -7.88 3.87
C GLU A 136 -12.00 -7.53 4.85
N PHE A 137 -12.05 -6.35 5.45
CA PHE A 137 -11.08 -5.88 6.44
C PHE A 137 -11.56 -6.03 7.91
N SER A 138 -12.67 -6.74 8.15
CA SER A 138 -13.30 -6.80 9.49
C SER A 138 -12.43 -7.41 10.59
N ASP A 139 -11.39 -8.15 10.24
CA ASP A 139 -10.44 -8.78 11.16
C ASP A 139 -9.34 -7.81 11.66
N VAL A 140 -9.16 -6.69 10.99
CA VAL A 140 -8.18 -5.64 11.29
C VAL A 140 -8.85 -4.27 11.18
N VAL A 141 -8.12 -3.20 11.46
CA VAL A 141 -8.57 -1.83 11.16
C VAL A 141 -7.61 -1.22 10.15
N PRO A 142 -8.02 -0.99 8.89
CA PRO A 142 -7.17 -0.29 7.94
C PRO A 142 -7.06 1.19 8.32
N LEU A 143 -5.85 1.66 8.50
CA LEU A 143 -5.55 3.08 8.71
C LEU A 143 -5.57 3.83 7.38
N LEU A 144 -5.08 3.18 6.32
CA LEU A 144 -5.16 3.65 4.94
C LEU A 144 -5.02 2.46 3.97
N LEU A 145 -5.56 2.64 2.78
CA LEU A 145 -5.39 1.75 1.63
C LEU A 145 -4.73 2.56 0.51
N TYR A 146 -3.73 2.02 -0.16
CA TYR A 146 -3.03 2.73 -1.22
C TYR A 146 -2.52 1.77 -2.29
N THR A 147 -2.27 2.29 -3.49
CA THR A 147 -1.85 1.50 -4.65
C THR A 147 -0.43 1.83 -5.07
N THR A 148 0.15 0.98 -5.92
CA THR A 148 1.36 1.33 -6.67
C THR A 148 1.03 2.32 -7.79
N SER A 149 2.08 2.95 -8.37
CA SER A 149 2.02 3.39 -9.76
C SER A 149 1.82 2.18 -10.67
N PRO A 150 1.31 2.37 -11.91
CA PRO A 150 1.12 1.26 -12.83
C PRO A 150 2.40 0.43 -13.02
N TYR A 151 2.26 -0.88 -12.96
CA TYR A 151 3.36 -1.80 -13.24
C TYR A 151 3.69 -1.80 -14.72
N PHE A 152 4.96 -1.97 -15.02
CA PHE A 152 5.48 -2.31 -16.35
C PHE A 152 6.23 -3.64 -16.29
N ILE A 153 6.70 -4.15 -17.43
CA ILE A 153 7.35 -5.47 -17.52
C ILE A 153 8.86 -5.31 -17.45
N LEU A 154 9.47 -5.93 -16.46
CA LEU A 154 10.91 -6.03 -16.27
C LEU A 154 11.36 -7.46 -16.63
N THR A 155 12.45 -7.61 -17.39
CA THR A 155 13.00 -8.93 -17.75
C THR A 155 14.52 -8.97 -17.68
N SER A 156 15.08 -10.16 -17.46
CA SER A 156 16.53 -10.36 -17.32
C SER A 156 17.25 -10.72 -18.64
N LYS A 157 16.60 -11.46 -19.54
CA LYS A 157 17.28 -12.07 -20.71
C LYS A 157 16.72 -11.62 -22.06
N LYS A 158 15.46 -11.28 -22.14
CA LYS A 158 14.77 -10.97 -23.40
C LYS A 158 13.89 -9.73 -23.23
N GLN A 159 14.02 -8.76 -24.14
CA GLN A 159 13.13 -7.61 -24.23
C GLN A 159 11.75 -8.06 -24.72
N VAL A 160 10.71 -7.68 -24.00
CA VAL A 160 9.32 -7.87 -24.41
C VAL A 160 8.90 -6.67 -25.26
N LYS A 161 8.62 -6.89 -26.55
CA LYS A 161 8.22 -5.83 -27.49
C LYS A 161 6.80 -6.02 -28.02
N MET A 162 6.30 -7.25 -28.00
CA MET A 162 4.97 -7.60 -28.50
C MET A 162 4.39 -8.76 -27.69
N LEU A 163 3.10 -9.02 -27.87
CA LEU A 163 2.36 -10.05 -27.12
C LEU A 163 3.01 -11.43 -27.21
N GLU A 164 3.52 -11.79 -28.40
CA GLU A 164 4.16 -13.09 -28.65
C GLU A 164 5.43 -13.29 -27.82
N ASP A 165 6.10 -12.21 -27.42
CA ASP A 165 7.31 -12.28 -26.60
C ASP A 165 7.02 -12.72 -25.16
N MET A 166 5.77 -12.59 -24.70
CA MET A 166 5.34 -13.06 -23.38
C MET A 166 5.20 -14.57 -23.31
N LYS A 167 5.02 -15.25 -24.46
CA LYS A 167 4.71 -16.68 -24.50
C LYS A 167 5.74 -17.52 -23.77
N GLY A 168 5.30 -18.22 -22.73
CA GLY A 168 6.10 -19.16 -21.93
C GLY A 168 7.07 -18.51 -20.96
N LEU A 169 7.20 -17.18 -20.90
CA LEU A 169 8.02 -16.50 -19.90
C LEU A 169 7.43 -16.74 -18.50
N LYS A 170 8.28 -17.04 -17.54
CA LYS A 170 7.94 -17.10 -16.12
C LYS A 170 7.99 -15.70 -15.53
N ILE A 171 6.83 -15.10 -15.35
CA ILE A 171 6.70 -13.70 -14.89
C ILE A 171 6.17 -13.67 -13.46
N ARG A 172 6.96 -13.09 -12.57
CA ARG A 172 6.47 -12.80 -11.22
C ARG A 172 5.43 -11.69 -11.27
N ILE A 173 4.30 -11.95 -10.66
CA ILE A 173 3.20 -11.00 -10.55
C ILE A 173 2.45 -11.23 -9.23
N PRO A 174 1.79 -10.22 -8.63
CA PRO A 174 0.87 -10.41 -7.51
C PRO A 174 -0.27 -11.38 -7.83
N GLY A 175 -0.84 -11.98 -6.80
CA GLY A 175 -2.05 -12.81 -6.92
C GLY A 175 -3.28 -12.02 -7.37
N GLY A 176 -4.38 -12.72 -7.61
CA GLY A 176 -5.64 -12.11 -8.04
C GLY A 176 -5.68 -11.76 -9.54
N PRO A 177 -6.38 -10.67 -9.93
CA PRO A 177 -6.51 -10.27 -11.33
C PRO A 177 -5.20 -10.14 -12.09
N PRO A 178 -4.07 -9.67 -11.49
CA PRO A 178 -2.77 -9.65 -12.16
C PRO A 178 -2.29 -11.03 -12.63
N THR A 179 -2.55 -12.08 -11.88
CA THR A 179 -2.22 -13.47 -12.28
C THR A 179 -2.98 -13.88 -13.53
N GLU A 180 -4.27 -13.56 -13.62
CA GLU A 180 -5.09 -13.89 -14.78
C GLU A 180 -4.63 -13.10 -16.02
N MET A 181 -4.20 -11.84 -15.85
CA MET A 181 -3.59 -11.06 -16.92
C MET A 181 -2.36 -11.76 -17.51
N ILE A 182 -1.43 -12.19 -16.66
CA ILE A 182 -0.20 -12.85 -17.13
C ILE A 182 -0.51 -14.15 -17.90
N LYS A 183 -1.48 -14.94 -17.43
CA LYS A 183 -1.96 -16.13 -18.16
C LYS A 183 -2.56 -15.78 -19.51
N ALA A 184 -3.44 -14.78 -19.58
CA ALA A 184 -4.08 -14.32 -20.80
C ALA A 184 -3.06 -13.79 -21.83
N LEU A 185 -1.97 -13.18 -21.38
CA LEU A 185 -0.85 -12.76 -22.21
C LEU A 185 0.07 -13.92 -22.64
N GLY A 186 -0.25 -15.16 -22.26
CA GLY A 186 0.51 -16.36 -22.67
C GLY A 186 1.76 -16.67 -21.83
N ALA A 187 1.99 -15.94 -20.76
CA ALA A 187 3.10 -16.18 -19.83
C ALA A 187 2.67 -17.05 -18.64
N VAL A 188 3.63 -17.52 -17.87
CA VAL A 188 3.45 -18.36 -16.69
C VAL A 188 3.63 -17.51 -15.43
N PRO A 189 2.58 -17.27 -14.63
CA PRO A 189 2.70 -16.49 -13.41
C PRO A 189 3.49 -17.26 -12.34
N ALA A 190 4.38 -16.55 -11.63
CA ALA A 190 5.19 -17.10 -10.55
C ALA A 190 4.99 -16.31 -9.26
N PRO A 191 4.49 -16.91 -8.16
CA PRO A 191 4.20 -16.23 -6.91
C PRO A 191 5.44 -16.14 -6.00
N VAL A 192 6.47 -15.40 -6.43
CA VAL A 192 7.68 -15.17 -5.64
C VAL A 192 7.49 -13.95 -4.74
N PRO A 193 7.75 -14.03 -3.43
CA PRO A 193 7.75 -12.86 -2.55
C PRO A 193 8.75 -11.80 -3.01
N MET A 194 8.41 -10.51 -2.82
CA MET A 194 9.22 -9.42 -3.34
C MET A 194 10.66 -9.40 -2.77
N PRO A 195 10.91 -9.69 -1.49
CA PRO A 195 12.28 -9.77 -0.95
C PRO A 195 13.18 -10.85 -1.59
N ASP A 196 12.58 -11.89 -2.20
CA ASP A 196 13.31 -12.98 -2.83
C ASP A 196 13.58 -12.73 -4.33
N MET A 197 13.06 -11.64 -4.87
CA MET A 197 13.07 -11.38 -6.32
C MET A 197 14.45 -11.17 -6.92
N TYR A 198 15.36 -10.51 -6.19
CA TYR A 198 16.74 -10.35 -6.67
C TYR A 198 17.34 -11.72 -7.02
N GLN A 199 17.29 -12.66 -6.07
CA GLN A 199 17.85 -14.00 -6.28
C GLN A 199 17.07 -14.82 -7.30
N ALA A 200 15.76 -14.66 -7.37
CA ALA A 200 14.92 -15.37 -8.34
C ALA A 200 15.25 -14.95 -9.78
N LEU A 201 15.49 -13.66 -10.03
CA LEU A 201 15.95 -13.15 -11.34
C LEU A 201 17.39 -13.56 -11.65
N ASP A 202 18.31 -13.39 -10.70
CA ASP A 202 19.73 -13.72 -10.85
C ASP A 202 19.94 -15.19 -11.21
N LYS A 203 19.26 -16.09 -10.51
CA LYS A 203 19.32 -17.55 -10.76
C LYS A 203 18.43 -18.03 -11.91
N GLY A 204 17.64 -17.17 -12.53
CA GLY A 204 16.73 -17.52 -13.62
C GLY A 204 15.56 -18.41 -13.19
N VAL A 205 15.14 -18.36 -11.91
CA VAL A 205 13.91 -19.01 -11.42
C VAL A 205 12.70 -18.38 -12.10
N VAL A 206 12.76 -17.06 -12.33
CA VAL A 206 11.83 -16.31 -13.15
C VAL A 206 12.57 -15.57 -14.26
N ASP A 207 11.90 -15.31 -15.39
CA ASP A 207 12.45 -14.57 -16.53
C ASP A 207 12.26 -13.07 -16.39
N GLY A 208 11.25 -12.65 -15.58
CA GLY A 208 10.90 -11.26 -15.39
C GLY A 208 9.81 -11.08 -14.35
N MET A 209 9.29 -9.85 -14.28
CA MET A 209 8.21 -9.48 -13.37
C MET A 209 7.44 -8.25 -13.86
N GLY A 210 6.19 -8.10 -13.39
CA GLY A 210 5.51 -6.82 -13.32
C GLY A 210 5.98 -6.04 -12.09
N VAL A 211 6.32 -4.76 -12.24
CA VAL A 211 6.99 -3.99 -11.19
C VAL A 211 6.86 -2.47 -11.39
N PRO A 212 6.77 -1.66 -10.31
CA PRO A 212 6.92 -0.21 -10.37
C PRO A 212 8.40 0.20 -10.17
N TRP A 213 8.73 1.45 -10.45
CA TRP A 213 10.07 2.00 -10.31
C TRP A 213 10.65 1.89 -8.90
N GLU A 214 9.84 2.15 -7.89
CA GLU A 214 10.24 2.06 -6.49
C GLU A 214 10.87 0.70 -6.16
N ALA A 215 10.21 -0.38 -6.59
CA ALA A 215 10.67 -1.72 -6.28
C ALA A 215 11.95 -2.09 -7.04
N ILE A 216 12.17 -1.58 -8.26
CA ILE A 216 13.43 -1.79 -8.98
C ILE A 216 14.60 -1.26 -8.16
N GLN A 217 14.43 -0.06 -7.60
CA GLN A 217 15.43 0.57 -6.76
C GLN A 217 15.54 -0.10 -5.38
N GLY A 218 14.42 -0.28 -4.71
CA GLY A 218 14.36 -0.76 -3.32
C GLY A 218 14.93 -2.17 -3.14
N PHE A 219 14.79 -3.01 -4.16
CA PHE A 219 15.30 -4.39 -4.19
C PHE A 219 16.50 -4.58 -5.14
N ARG A 220 17.11 -3.50 -5.62
CA ARG A 220 18.30 -3.50 -6.49
C ARG A 220 18.14 -4.36 -7.76
N LEU A 221 16.94 -4.45 -8.30
CA LEU A 221 16.63 -5.32 -9.44
C LEU A 221 17.36 -4.90 -10.72
N TYR A 222 17.78 -3.63 -10.81
CA TYR A 222 18.58 -3.10 -11.91
C TYR A 222 19.96 -3.79 -12.07
N GLU A 223 20.42 -4.50 -11.05
CA GLU A 223 21.70 -5.25 -11.14
C GLU A 223 21.54 -6.60 -11.86
N VAL A 224 20.35 -7.17 -11.84
CA VAL A 224 20.06 -8.53 -12.36
C VAL A 224 19.06 -8.55 -13.51
N ALA A 225 18.37 -7.44 -13.78
CA ALA A 225 17.51 -7.25 -14.94
C ALA A 225 18.19 -6.37 -16.00
N LYS A 226 17.87 -6.59 -17.27
CA LYS A 226 18.47 -5.86 -18.39
C LYS A 226 17.48 -5.04 -19.22
N TYR A 227 16.21 -5.42 -19.16
CA TYR A 227 15.19 -4.85 -20.05
C TYR A 227 13.99 -4.41 -19.26
N TYR A 228 13.42 -3.28 -19.66
CA TYR A 228 12.11 -2.86 -19.17
C TYR A 228 11.25 -2.32 -20.31
N THR A 229 10.01 -2.81 -20.33
CA THR A 229 9.01 -2.45 -21.32
C THR A 229 7.94 -1.60 -20.67
N MET A 230 7.83 -0.36 -21.13
CA MET A 230 6.86 0.60 -20.60
C MET A 230 5.48 0.30 -21.17
N VAL A 231 4.65 -0.30 -20.35
CA VAL A 231 3.25 -0.61 -20.61
C VAL A 231 2.53 -0.60 -19.27
N SER A 232 1.58 0.30 -19.08
CA SER A 232 0.79 0.37 -17.85
C SER A 232 -0.13 -0.84 -17.75
N THR A 233 0.14 -1.75 -16.81
CA THR A 233 -0.60 -3.02 -16.71
C THR A 233 -1.57 -3.06 -15.54
N VAL A 234 -1.09 -3.11 -14.31
CA VAL A 234 -1.88 -3.24 -13.09
C VAL A 234 -1.39 -2.29 -12.00
N THR A 235 -2.26 -1.97 -11.05
CA THR A 235 -1.94 -1.16 -9.87
C THR A 235 -2.27 -1.94 -8.59
N PRO A 236 -1.46 -2.93 -8.19
CA PRO A 236 -1.68 -3.66 -6.95
C PRO A 236 -1.70 -2.74 -5.74
N TYR A 237 -2.35 -3.18 -4.67
CA TYR A 237 -2.59 -2.32 -3.52
C TYR A 237 -2.07 -2.89 -2.21
N PHE A 238 -2.00 -2.01 -1.23
CA PHE A 238 -1.49 -2.22 0.11
C PHE A 238 -2.43 -1.62 1.15
N SER A 239 -2.26 -2.05 2.39
CA SER A 239 -2.82 -1.35 3.55
C SER A 239 -1.77 -1.14 4.63
N LEU A 240 -1.87 -0.03 5.36
CA LEU A 240 -1.41 0.04 6.73
C LEU A 240 -2.60 -0.38 7.59
N CYS A 241 -2.54 -1.59 8.15
CA CYS A 241 -3.60 -2.10 9.00
C CYS A 241 -3.13 -2.31 10.43
N THR A 242 -4.01 -2.06 11.38
CA THR A 242 -3.71 -2.26 12.81
C THR A 242 -4.55 -3.37 13.40
N ASN A 243 -4.00 -4.03 14.43
CA ASN A 243 -4.72 -5.03 15.22
C ASN A 243 -5.99 -4.42 15.83
N LYS A 244 -7.12 -5.12 15.69
CA LYS A 244 -8.44 -4.62 16.08
C LYS A 244 -8.56 -4.36 17.57
N GLN A 245 -8.02 -5.26 18.42
CA GLN A 245 -8.07 -5.10 19.87
C GLN A 245 -7.15 -3.96 20.33
N LYS A 246 -5.95 -3.89 19.77
CA LYS A 246 -5.03 -2.77 20.04
C LYS A 246 -5.65 -1.43 19.66
N TRP A 247 -6.26 -1.33 18.47
CA TRP A 247 -6.98 -0.12 18.05
C TRP A 247 -8.09 0.25 19.03
N ALA A 248 -8.92 -0.71 19.41
CA ALA A 248 -10.02 -0.48 20.37
C ALA A 248 -9.53 -0.06 21.77
N SER A 249 -8.31 -0.41 22.14
CA SER A 249 -7.69 -0.01 23.43
C SER A 249 -7.15 1.43 23.44
N LEU A 250 -7.02 2.06 22.27
CA LEU A 250 -6.53 3.43 22.17
C LEU A 250 -7.62 4.42 22.59
N PRO A 251 -7.27 5.52 23.30
CA PRO A 251 -8.20 6.61 23.57
C PRO A 251 -8.79 7.18 22.27
N LYS A 252 -10.05 7.60 22.30
CA LYS A 252 -10.78 8.06 21.12
C LYS A 252 -10.08 9.25 20.43
N ASP A 253 -9.56 10.18 21.19
CA ASP A 253 -8.82 11.35 20.67
C ASP A 253 -7.50 10.95 19.99
N VAL A 254 -6.87 9.86 20.44
CA VAL A 254 -5.69 9.27 19.77
C VAL A 254 -6.09 8.61 18.46
N GLN A 255 -7.19 7.82 18.46
CA GLN A 255 -7.72 7.22 17.24
C GLN A 255 -8.04 8.31 16.20
N ASP A 256 -8.70 9.39 16.62
CA ASP A 256 -9.08 10.51 15.73
C ASP A 256 -7.83 11.23 15.19
N ALA A 257 -6.81 11.44 16.03
CA ALA A 257 -5.56 12.05 15.60
C ALA A 257 -4.82 11.18 14.56
N ILE A 258 -4.74 9.86 14.77
CA ILE A 258 -4.15 8.91 13.81
C ILE A 258 -4.94 8.92 12.50
N MET A 259 -6.28 8.85 12.56
CA MET A 259 -7.11 8.87 11.35
C MET A 259 -7.05 10.22 10.63
N GLY A 260 -6.81 11.33 11.32
CA GLY A 260 -6.63 12.66 10.74
C GLY A 260 -5.43 12.80 9.79
N VAL A 261 -4.41 11.93 9.94
CA VAL A 261 -3.23 11.86 9.05
C VAL A 261 -3.22 10.59 8.19
N SER A 262 -4.23 9.75 8.34
CA SER A 262 -4.46 8.49 7.62
C SER A 262 -5.67 8.64 6.66
N GLY A 263 -6.46 7.60 6.46
CA GLY A 263 -7.64 7.66 5.60
C GLY A 263 -7.31 8.05 4.16
N GLU A 264 -8.19 8.82 3.50
CA GLU A 264 -7.97 9.27 2.12
C GLU A 264 -6.75 10.18 1.98
N LYS A 265 -6.56 11.10 2.93
CA LYS A 265 -5.38 11.99 2.95
C LYS A 265 -4.08 11.18 3.01
N GLY A 266 -4.03 10.21 3.92
CA GLY A 266 -2.91 9.30 4.05
C GLY A 266 -2.73 8.42 2.81
N ALA A 267 -3.81 7.87 2.24
CA ALA A 267 -3.78 7.07 1.03
C ALA A 267 -3.14 7.83 -0.14
N LYS A 268 -3.56 9.07 -0.39
CA LYS A 268 -2.97 9.96 -1.42
C LYS A 268 -1.51 10.26 -1.13
N PHE A 269 -1.18 10.61 0.12
CA PHE A 269 0.19 10.89 0.54
C PHE A 269 1.11 9.68 0.28
N TRP A 270 0.65 8.46 0.62
CA TRP A 270 1.43 7.25 0.41
C TRP A 270 1.56 6.89 -1.07
N GLY A 271 0.47 6.92 -1.84
CA GLY A 271 0.53 6.68 -3.27
C GLY A 271 1.57 7.58 -3.95
N LYS A 272 1.49 8.88 -3.71
CA LYS A 272 2.41 9.86 -4.27
C LYS A 272 3.85 9.65 -3.84
N ASN A 273 4.12 9.64 -2.55
CA ASN A 273 5.48 9.71 -2.02
C ASN A 273 6.18 8.36 -1.99
N PHE A 274 5.43 7.25 -1.90
CA PHE A 274 6.00 5.91 -1.96
C PHE A 274 6.29 5.48 -3.40
N PHE A 275 5.41 5.82 -4.36
CA PHE A 275 5.48 5.28 -5.72
C PHE A 275 5.66 6.33 -6.82
N ASP A 276 4.81 7.36 -6.93
CA ASP A 276 4.82 8.26 -8.09
C ASP A 276 6.11 9.06 -8.21
N THR A 277 6.74 9.42 -7.08
CA THR A 277 7.97 10.22 -7.07
C THR A 277 9.27 9.40 -7.18
N ALA A 278 9.17 8.06 -7.23
CA ALA A 278 10.33 7.16 -7.19
C ALA A 278 11.08 7.02 -8.54
N GLU A 279 10.44 7.33 -9.67
CA GLU A 279 11.00 7.09 -11.02
C GLU A 279 12.33 7.82 -11.24
N ALA A 280 12.40 9.09 -10.91
CA ALA A 280 13.59 9.90 -11.13
C ALA A 280 14.81 9.37 -10.36
N ASP A 281 14.61 8.98 -9.10
CA ASP A 281 15.68 8.42 -8.26
C ASP A 281 16.08 7.01 -8.75
N ALA A 282 15.11 6.17 -9.14
CA ALA A 282 15.39 4.86 -9.71
C ALA A 282 16.24 4.95 -10.97
N LEU A 283 15.87 5.84 -11.91
CA LEU A 283 16.64 6.09 -13.13
C LEU A 283 18.03 6.65 -12.85
N ALA A 284 18.18 7.55 -11.89
CA ALA A 284 19.46 8.07 -11.46
C ALA A 284 20.38 6.96 -10.92
N LYS A 285 19.85 6.06 -10.09
CA LYS A 285 20.60 4.91 -9.55
C LYS A 285 20.99 3.90 -10.63
N ILE A 286 20.10 3.60 -11.56
CA ILE A 286 20.40 2.73 -12.72
C ILE A 286 21.58 3.32 -13.50
N LYS A 287 21.56 4.62 -13.77
CA LYS A 287 22.62 5.32 -14.50
C LYS A 287 23.94 5.35 -13.72
N ALA A 288 23.89 5.63 -12.41
CA ALA A 288 25.07 5.71 -11.56
C ALA A 288 25.70 4.34 -11.27
N GLY A 289 24.88 3.28 -11.22
CA GLY A 289 25.29 1.92 -10.88
C GLY A 289 26.07 1.19 -11.97
N ASN A 290 26.32 1.80 -13.13
CA ASN A 290 26.95 1.16 -14.29
C ASN A 290 26.26 -0.14 -14.76
N HIS A 291 24.94 -0.24 -14.50
CA HIS A 291 24.08 -1.34 -14.94
C HIS A 291 23.11 -0.83 -16.00
N PRO A 292 23.52 -0.79 -17.28
CA PRO A 292 22.67 -0.28 -18.35
C PRO A 292 21.45 -1.19 -18.52
N MET A 293 20.28 -0.58 -18.47
CA MET A 293 19.02 -1.25 -18.77
C MET A 293 18.44 -0.67 -20.07
N GLU A 294 17.96 -1.55 -20.93
CA GLU A 294 17.33 -1.14 -22.19
C GLU A 294 15.86 -0.85 -21.98
N ARG A 295 15.46 0.40 -22.26
CA ARG A 295 14.08 0.87 -22.24
C ARG A 295 13.41 0.62 -23.58
N TYR A 296 12.19 0.10 -23.54
CA TYR A 296 11.32 0.01 -24.70
C TYR A 296 9.95 0.59 -24.38
N GLU A 297 9.54 1.58 -25.19
CA GLU A 297 8.17 2.12 -25.15
C GLU A 297 7.28 1.27 -26.04
N MET A 298 6.28 0.63 -25.47
CA MET A 298 5.34 -0.18 -26.24
C MET A 298 4.47 0.73 -27.11
N PRO A 299 4.39 0.50 -28.44
CA PRO A 299 3.51 1.27 -29.32
C PRO A 299 2.04 1.17 -28.89
N ALA A 300 1.29 2.24 -29.11
CA ALA A 300 -0.12 2.31 -28.70
C ALA A 300 -0.98 1.19 -29.30
N GLU A 301 -0.70 0.78 -30.52
CA GLU A 301 -1.38 -0.34 -31.19
C GLU A 301 -1.15 -1.67 -30.45
N GLU A 302 0.05 -1.90 -29.95
CA GLU A 302 0.38 -3.12 -29.22
C GLU A 302 -0.20 -3.05 -27.79
N VAL A 303 -0.19 -1.89 -27.14
CA VAL A 303 -0.90 -1.67 -25.87
C VAL A 303 -2.39 -1.99 -26.04
N ALA A 304 -3.03 -1.50 -27.09
CA ALA A 304 -4.45 -1.79 -27.38
C ALA A 304 -4.68 -3.29 -27.60
N ARG A 305 -3.76 -3.99 -28.22
CA ARG A 305 -3.82 -5.45 -28.43
C ARG A 305 -3.74 -6.19 -27.09
N TRP A 306 -2.85 -5.78 -26.18
CA TRP A 306 -2.77 -6.33 -24.81
C TRP A 306 -4.04 -6.07 -24.02
N GLN A 307 -4.57 -4.83 -24.08
CA GLN A 307 -5.84 -4.47 -23.43
C GLN A 307 -7.02 -5.31 -23.91
N LYS A 308 -7.11 -5.53 -25.22
CA LYS A 308 -8.14 -6.40 -25.81
C LYS A 308 -8.02 -7.85 -25.35
N THR A 309 -6.79 -8.34 -25.13
CA THR A 309 -6.52 -9.73 -24.74
C THR A 309 -6.74 -9.95 -23.25
N ALA A 310 -6.29 -9.01 -22.41
CA ALA A 310 -6.17 -9.20 -20.97
C ALA A 310 -6.71 -8.01 -20.14
N GLY A 311 -7.50 -7.12 -20.72
CA GLY A 311 -8.18 -6.02 -20.05
C GLY A 311 -9.64 -6.35 -19.75
N GLU A 312 -10.55 -5.81 -20.54
CA GLU A 312 -12.00 -6.00 -20.36
C GLU A 312 -12.44 -7.46 -20.18
N PRO A 313 -11.88 -8.46 -20.90
CA PRO A 313 -12.26 -9.85 -20.66
C PRO A 313 -12.04 -10.30 -19.21
N ILE A 314 -10.95 -9.85 -18.59
CA ILE A 314 -10.65 -10.19 -17.18
C ILE A 314 -11.57 -9.41 -16.23
N TRP A 315 -11.95 -8.16 -16.56
CA TRP A 315 -12.94 -7.42 -15.76
C TRP A 315 -14.28 -8.17 -15.69
N GLU A 316 -14.76 -8.67 -16.85
CA GLU A 316 -15.99 -9.43 -16.93
C GLU A 316 -15.90 -10.76 -16.18
N GLU A 317 -14.76 -11.43 -16.28
CA GLU A 317 -14.51 -12.67 -15.54
C GLU A 317 -14.49 -12.42 -14.02
N TRP A 318 -13.83 -11.32 -13.57
CA TRP A 318 -13.83 -10.93 -12.16
C TRP A 318 -15.25 -10.67 -11.65
N VAL A 319 -16.06 -9.93 -12.39
CA VAL A 319 -17.47 -9.68 -12.00
C VAL A 319 -18.22 -11.00 -11.85
N LYS A 320 -18.18 -11.88 -12.86
CA LYS A 320 -18.84 -13.19 -12.81
C LYS A 320 -18.37 -14.03 -11.62
N LYS A 321 -17.06 -14.02 -11.34
CA LYS A 321 -16.48 -14.75 -10.21
C LYS A 321 -16.98 -14.19 -8.88
N MET A 322 -17.08 -12.87 -8.74
CA MET A 322 -17.57 -12.24 -7.52
C MET A 322 -19.08 -12.47 -7.33
N GLU A 323 -19.87 -12.33 -8.37
CA GLU A 323 -21.32 -12.62 -8.33
C GLU A 323 -21.59 -14.09 -7.97
N ALA A 324 -20.81 -15.02 -8.51
CA ALA A 324 -20.90 -16.45 -8.17
C ALA A 324 -20.54 -16.73 -6.68
N LYS A 325 -19.69 -15.90 -6.07
CA LYS A 325 -19.39 -15.93 -4.62
C LYS A 325 -20.44 -15.21 -3.76
N GLY A 326 -21.50 -14.65 -4.37
CA GLY A 326 -22.60 -13.97 -3.69
C GLY A 326 -22.47 -12.46 -3.58
N HIS A 327 -21.44 -11.86 -4.16
CA HIS A 327 -21.23 -10.41 -4.18
C HIS A 327 -21.97 -9.76 -5.36
N LYS A 328 -23.27 -9.54 -5.20
CA LYS A 328 -24.15 -8.98 -6.23
C LYS A 328 -23.78 -7.57 -6.67
N GLU A 329 -23.08 -6.85 -5.83
CA GLU A 329 -22.59 -5.48 -6.05
C GLU A 329 -21.32 -5.39 -6.91
N ALA A 330 -20.73 -6.52 -7.32
CA ALA A 330 -19.44 -6.54 -8.03
C ALA A 330 -19.45 -5.69 -9.31
N ARG A 331 -20.53 -5.78 -10.10
CA ARG A 331 -20.71 -4.93 -11.31
C ARG A 331 -20.75 -3.44 -10.97
N GLU A 332 -21.48 -3.08 -9.94
CA GLU A 332 -21.57 -1.68 -9.47
C GLU A 332 -20.22 -1.17 -8.99
N ILE A 333 -19.48 -2.00 -8.24
CA ILE A 333 -18.12 -1.67 -7.75
C ILE A 333 -17.19 -1.38 -8.92
N LEU A 334 -17.18 -2.25 -9.96
CA LEU A 334 -16.37 -2.02 -11.16
C LEU A 334 -16.74 -0.71 -11.86
N ASN A 335 -18.03 -0.50 -12.11
CA ASN A 335 -18.49 0.73 -12.78
C ASN A 335 -18.13 1.99 -11.96
N THR A 336 -18.31 1.95 -10.64
CA THR A 336 -17.91 3.05 -9.75
C THR A 336 -16.40 3.27 -9.79
N THR A 337 -15.59 2.22 -9.83
CA THR A 337 -14.13 2.32 -9.95
C THR A 337 -13.74 3.06 -11.23
N LEU A 338 -14.30 2.65 -12.37
CA LEU A 338 -14.04 3.30 -13.66
C LEU A 338 -14.48 4.78 -13.68
N ASP A 339 -15.63 5.08 -13.08
CA ASP A 339 -16.15 6.45 -12.99
C ASP A 339 -15.30 7.33 -12.09
N LEU A 340 -14.86 6.81 -10.94
CA LEU A 340 -13.98 7.54 -10.02
C LEU A 340 -12.60 7.78 -10.65
N LEU A 341 -12.00 6.79 -11.32
CA LEU A 341 -10.73 6.97 -12.03
C LEU A 341 -10.81 8.02 -13.15
N LYS A 342 -11.95 8.21 -13.80
CA LYS A 342 -12.15 9.30 -14.78
C LYS A 342 -12.28 10.66 -14.13
N LYS A 343 -12.92 10.77 -12.97
CA LYS A 343 -13.28 12.03 -12.28
C LYS A 343 -12.20 12.52 -11.33
N THR A 344 -11.44 11.63 -10.72
CA THR A 344 -10.35 11.99 -9.80
C THR A 344 -9.14 12.44 -10.60
N PRO A 345 -8.55 13.60 -10.27
CA PRO A 345 -7.39 14.15 -10.99
C PRO A 345 -6.12 13.31 -10.82
#